data_68d7b86548b13f20ba27e20b9e3deda2
#
_entry.id   68d7b86548b13f20ba27e20b9e3deda2
#
_cell.length_a   1.000
_cell.length_b   1.000
_cell.length_c   1.000
_cell.angle_alpha   90.00
_cell.angle_beta   90.00
_cell.angle_gamma   90.00
#
_symmetry.space_group_name_H-M   'P 1'
#
loop_
_entity.id
_entity.type
_entity.pdbx_description
1 polymer ?
#
loop_
_entity_poly.entity_id
_entity_poly.type
_entity_poly.pdbx_seq_one_letter_code
_entity_poly.pdbx_strand_id
1 'polypeptide(L)'
;MSTKDELIAKFKTQLTEWEGDLKELQVKADNLADDAKAEYEEHIAALKTRWEEGQAKLAELADEADDNWDDLKDEAEEKWTALTDGVKGSLDKLKSYFA
;
A
#
# COMPACT_ATOMS: atom_id res chain seq x y z
N MET A 1 -19.06 -19.46 -2.56
CA MET A 1 -18.02 -18.44 -2.81
C MET A 1 -17.59 -17.79 -1.52
N SER A 2 -16.31 -17.73 -1.29
CA SER A 2 -15.80 -17.13 -0.07
C SER A 2 -15.51 -15.65 -0.30
N THR A 3 -16.18 -14.79 0.42
CA THR A 3 -15.92 -13.34 0.43
C THR A 3 -14.44 -13.07 0.80
N LYS A 4 -13.88 -13.94 1.64
CA LYS A 4 -12.48 -13.87 2.04
C LYS A 4 -11.54 -13.95 0.83
N ASP A 5 -11.73 -14.92 -0.03
CA ASP A 5 -10.88 -15.14 -1.21
C ASP A 5 -10.96 -13.93 -2.16
N GLU A 6 -12.16 -13.41 -2.36
CA GLU A 6 -12.37 -12.25 -3.21
C GLU A 6 -11.66 -11.01 -2.64
N LEU A 7 -11.78 -10.79 -1.34
CA LEU A 7 -11.17 -9.65 -0.68
C LEU A 7 -9.65 -9.75 -0.68
N ILE A 8 -9.11 -10.94 -0.42
CA ILE A 8 -7.67 -11.18 -0.46
C ILE A 8 -7.13 -10.94 -1.87
N ALA A 9 -7.83 -11.42 -2.90
CA ALA A 9 -7.42 -11.19 -4.28
C ALA A 9 -7.40 -9.70 -4.62
N LYS A 10 -8.40 -8.95 -4.16
CA LYS A 10 -8.48 -7.51 -4.36
C LYS A 10 -7.30 -6.78 -3.71
N PHE A 11 -7.02 -7.12 -2.45
CA PHE A 11 -5.91 -6.51 -1.71
C PHE A 11 -4.57 -6.83 -2.35
N LYS A 12 -4.40 -8.08 -2.79
CA LYS A 12 -3.18 -8.52 -3.46
C LYS A 12 -2.94 -7.74 -4.76
N THR A 13 -3.99 -7.53 -5.53
CA THR A 13 -3.94 -6.73 -6.76
C THR A 13 -3.51 -5.30 -6.44
N GLN A 14 -4.08 -4.68 -5.40
CA GLN A 14 -3.71 -3.33 -4.99
C GLN A 14 -2.25 -3.25 -4.56
N LEU A 15 -1.77 -4.24 -3.81
CA LEU A 15 -0.37 -4.27 -3.39
C LEU A 15 0.57 -4.37 -4.59
N THR A 16 0.21 -5.14 -5.59
CA THR A 16 1.00 -5.25 -6.82
C THR A 16 1.06 -3.93 -7.56
N GLU A 17 -0.07 -3.22 -7.65
CA GLU A 17 -0.14 -1.89 -8.27
C GLU A 17 0.74 -0.89 -7.53
N TRP A 18 0.67 -0.88 -6.20
CA TRP A 18 1.48 0.02 -5.37
C TRP A 18 2.97 -0.30 -5.50
N GLU A 19 3.32 -1.57 -5.61
CA GLU A 19 4.71 -1.97 -5.83
C GLU A 19 5.24 -1.40 -7.15
N GLY A 20 4.45 -1.50 -8.20
CA GLY A 20 4.80 -0.92 -9.51
C GLY A 20 4.97 0.58 -9.43
N ASP A 21 4.03 1.27 -8.77
CA ASP A 21 4.10 2.72 -8.58
C ASP A 21 5.33 3.10 -7.77
N LEU A 22 5.63 2.36 -6.71
CA LEU A 22 6.78 2.60 -5.87
C LEU A 22 8.09 2.49 -6.67
N LYS A 23 8.23 1.45 -7.47
CA LYS A 23 9.42 1.25 -8.30
C LYS A 23 9.60 2.38 -9.30
N GLU A 24 8.51 2.79 -9.95
CA GLU A 24 8.54 3.87 -10.91
C GLU A 24 8.96 5.18 -10.26
N LEU A 25 8.41 5.48 -9.10
CA LEU A 25 8.73 6.69 -8.36
C LEU A 25 10.17 6.68 -7.83
N GLN A 26 10.69 5.52 -7.44
CA GLN A 26 12.09 5.40 -7.02
C GLN A 26 13.05 5.75 -8.15
N VAL A 27 12.75 5.33 -9.37
CA VAL A 27 13.57 5.66 -10.55
C VAL A 27 13.54 7.16 -10.84
N LYS A 28 12.38 7.78 -10.67
CA LYS A 28 12.22 9.21 -10.92
C LYS A 28 13.00 10.09 -9.93
N ALA A 29 13.36 9.55 -8.78
CA ALA A 29 14.14 10.27 -7.77
C ALA A 29 15.45 10.83 -8.34
N ASP A 30 16.06 10.15 -9.28
CA ASP A 30 17.32 10.55 -9.90
C ASP A 30 17.22 11.86 -10.69
N ASN A 31 16.00 12.26 -11.04
CA ASN A 31 15.75 13.50 -11.80
C ASN A 31 15.59 14.74 -10.92
N LEU A 32 15.64 14.56 -9.61
CA LEU A 32 15.46 15.65 -8.66
C LEU A 32 16.78 16.25 -8.20
N ALA A 33 16.77 17.55 -7.85
CA ALA A 33 17.91 18.21 -7.22
C ALA A 33 18.13 17.60 -5.83
N ASP A 34 19.37 17.70 -5.32
CA ASP A 34 19.79 17.05 -4.09
C ASP A 34 18.87 17.30 -2.90
N ASP A 35 18.46 18.55 -2.68
CA ASP A 35 17.60 18.90 -1.55
C ASP A 35 16.21 18.26 -1.68
N ALA A 36 15.63 18.35 -2.87
CA ALA A 36 14.32 17.74 -3.13
C ALA A 36 14.41 16.22 -3.11
N LYS A 37 15.53 15.67 -3.58
CA LYS A 37 15.75 14.24 -3.61
C LYS A 37 15.76 13.63 -2.21
N ALA A 38 16.43 14.28 -1.26
CA ALA A 38 16.49 13.80 0.12
C ALA A 38 15.10 13.71 0.74
N GLU A 39 14.29 14.75 0.57
CA GLU A 39 12.91 14.77 1.06
C GLU A 39 12.04 13.74 0.35
N TYR A 40 12.21 13.63 -0.96
CA TYR A 40 11.49 12.67 -1.77
C TYR A 40 11.78 11.23 -1.31
N GLU A 41 13.04 10.93 -1.04
CA GLU A 41 13.44 9.59 -0.58
C GLU A 41 12.83 9.25 0.78
N GLU A 42 12.63 10.23 1.66
CA GLU A 42 11.92 10.03 2.92
C GLU A 42 10.48 9.61 2.68
N HIS A 43 9.81 10.23 1.72
CA HIS A 43 8.44 9.88 1.36
C HIS A 43 8.37 8.50 0.69
N ILE A 44 9.38 8.16 -0.10
CA ILE A 44 9.49 6.82 -0.68
C ILE A 44 9.61 5.77 0.42
N ALA A 45 10.46 6.03 1.42
CA ALA A 45 10.63 5.10 2.55
C ALA A 45 9.32 4.93 3.32
N ALA A 46 8.58 6.01 3.54
CA ALA A 46 7.28 5.95 4.22
C ALA A 46 6.27 5.12 3.42
N LEU A 47 6.25 5.30 2.09
CA LEU A 47 5.37 4.52 1.22
C LEU A 47 5.73 3.04 1.24
N LYS A 48 7.02 2.73 1.20
CA LYS A 48 7.51 1.36 1.28
C LYS A 48 7.08 0.70 2.59
N THR A 49 7.17 1.42 3.70
CA THR A 49 6.72 0.93 5.01
C THR A 49 5.24 0.59 4.98
N ARG A 50 4.41 1.44 4.38
CA ARG A 50 2.98 1.18 4.24
C ARG A 50 2.70 -0.04 3.38
N TRP A 51 3.45 -0.21 2.32
CA TRP A 51 3.33 -1.39 1.45
C TRP A 51 3.67 -2.66 2.23
N GLU A 52 4.74 -2.64 3.01
CA GLU A 52 5.14 -3.77 3.85
C GLU A 52 4.07 -4.09 4.90
N GLU A 53 3.47 -3.08 5.51
CA GLU A 53 2.35 -3.24 6.43
C GLU A 53 1.16 -3.90 5.73
N GLY A 54 0.87 -3.49 4.50
CA GLY A 54 -0.18 -4.08 3.69
C GLY A 54 0.06 -5.56 3.43
N GLN A 55 1.31 -5.93 3.10
CA GLN A 55 1.67 -7.32 2.89
C GLN A 55 1.50 -8.14 4.16
N ALA A 56 1.92 -7.60 5.30
CA ALA A 56 1.79 -8.28 6.59
C ALA A 56 0.32 -8.49 6.95
N LYS A 57 -0.52 -7.48 6.72
CA LYS A 57 -1.97 -7.57 6.95
C LYS A 57 -2.61 -8.63 6.06
N LEU A 58 -2.22 -8.65 4.79
CA LEU A 58 -2.74 -9.63 3.86
C LEU A 58 -2.39 -11.05 4.29
N ALA A 59 -1.15 -11.26 4.72
CA ALA A 59 -0.70 -12.57 5.22
C ALA A 59 -1.49 -12.99 6.45
N GLU A 60 -1.73 -12.07 7.38
CA GLU A 60 -2.56 -12.35 8.56
C GLU A 60 -3.97 -12.78 8.17
N LEU A 61 -4.58 -12.05 7.25
CA LEU A 61 -5.94 -12.35 6.79
C LEU A 61 -6.00 -13.70 6.07
N ALA A 62 -4.98 -14.02 5.29
CA ALA A 62 -4.92 -15.28 4.57
C ALA A 62 -4.82 -16.48 5.53
N ASP A 63 -4.17 -16.28 6.67
CA ASP A 63 -4.00 -17.33 7.68
C ASP A 63 -5.22 -17.51 8.58
N GLU A 64 -6.16 -16.55 8.59
CA GLU A 64 -7.36 -16.67 9.40
C GLU A 64 -8.29 -17.76 8.91
N ALA A 65 -8.91 -18.49 9.85
CA ALA A 65 -9.90 -19.50 9.51
C ALA A 65 -11.16 -18.85 8.94
N ASP A 66 -11.80 -19.53 8.02
CA ASP A 66 -13.03 -19.04 7.39
C ASP A 66 -14.14 -18.78 8.41
N ASP A 67 -14.16 -19.54 9.50
CA ASP A 67 -15.15 -19.40 10.56
C ASP A 67 -15.07 -18.03 11.25
N ASN A 68 -13.88 -17.47 11.33
CA ASN A 68 -13.64 -16.17 11.97
C ASN A 68 -13.79 -15.00 11.00
N TRP A 69 -13.89 -15.29 9.72
CA TRP A 69 -13.88 -14.25 8.69
C TRP A 69 -15.04 -13.28 8.80
N ASP A 70 -16.25 -13.79 9.08
CA ASP A 70 -17.44 -12.96 9.20
C ASP A 70 -17.28 -11.90 10.30
N ASP A 71 -16.60 -12.25 11.39
CA ASP A 71 -16.34 -11.34 12.50
C ASP A 71 -15.24 -10.33 12.19
N LEU A 72 -14.26 -10.72 11.37
CA LEU A 72 -13.08 -9.91 11.08
C LEU A 72 -13.23 -9.06 9.82
N LYS A 73 -14.16 -9.39 8.98
CA LYS A 73 -14.34 -8.77 7.66
C LYS A 73 -14.45 -7.25 7.73
N ASP A 74 -15.31 -6.73 8.56
CA ASP A 74 -15.55 -5.29 8.66
C ASP A 74 -14.31 -4.55 9.15
N GLU A 75 -13.64 -5.10 10.14
CA GLU A 75 -12.40 -4.53 10.67
C GLU A 75 -11.30 -4.57 9.61
N ALA A 76 -11.18 -5.67 8.90
CA ALA A 76 -10.20 -5.83 7.84
C ALA A 76 -10.41 -4.79 6.73
N GLU A 77 -11.65 -4.59 6.30
CA GLU A 77 -11.98 -3.61 5.28
C GLU A 77 -11.68 -2.19 5.76
N GLU A 78 -12.01 -1.88 7.00
CA GLU A 78 -11.75 -0.57 7.59
C GLU A 78 -10.27 -0.27 7.65
N LYS A 79 -9.46 -1.20 8.15
CA LYS A 79 -8.01 -1.05 8.22
C LYS A 79 -7.38 -0.93 6.85
N TRP A 80 -7.88 -1.70 5.89
CA TRP A 80 -7.39 -1.66 4.52
C TRP A 80 -7.70 -0.31 3.86
N THR A 81 -8.91 0.22 4.09
CA THR A 81 -9.30 1.53 3.58
C THR A 81 -8.39 2.62 4.13
N ALA A 82 -8.09 2.58 5.43
CA ALA A 82 -7.18 3.54 6.06
C ALA A 82 -5.78 3.45 5.43
N LEU A 83 -5.29 2.25 5.20
CA LEU A 83 -4.00 2.03 4.54
C LEU A 83 -4.00 2.56 3.12
N THR A 84 -5.07 2.30 2.38
CA THR A 84 -5.23 2.77 1.00
C THR A 84 -5.22 4.30 0.94
N ASP A 85 -5.93 4.96 1.85
CA ASP A 85 -5.95 6.42 1.92
C ASP A 85 -4.57 6.98 2.21
N GLY A 86 -3.82 6.34 3.11
CA GLY A 86 -2.45 6.72 3.41
C GLY A 86 -1.53 6.57 2.21
N VAL A 87 -1.67 5.46 1.47
CA VAL A 87 -0.88 5.20 0.26
C VAL A 87 -1.21 6.24 -0.82
N LYS A 88 -2.49 6.53 -1.04
CA LYS A 88 -2.90 7.53 -2.03
C LYS A 88 -2.34 8.91 -1.70
N GLY A 89 -2.40 9.30 -0.44
CA GLY A 89 -1.83 10.58 0.00
C GLY A 89 -0.33 10.65 -0.26
N SER A 90 0.39 9.59 0.05
CA SER A 90 1.83 9.50 -0.21
C SER A 90 2.14 9.56 -1.70
N LEU A 91 1.38 8.83 -2.52
CA LEU A 91 1.56 8.84 -3.98
C LEU A 91 1.32 10.24 -4.56
N ASP A 92 0.25 10.90 -4.14
CA ASP A 92 -0.06 12.25 -4.60
C ASP A 92 1.05 13.23 -4.24
N LYS A 93 1.57 13.12 -3.03
CA LYS A 93 2.66 13.98 -2.57
C LYS A 93 3.93 13.76 -3.40
N LEU A 94 4.26 12.50 -3.68
CA LEU A 94 5.43 12.17 -4.51
C LEU A 94 5.26 12.68 -5.93
N LYS A 95 4.07 12.52 -6.50
CA LYS A 95 3.79 13.00 -7.86
C LYS A 95 3.87 14.52 -7.95
N SER A 96 3.55 15.23 -6.87
CA SER A 96 3.59 16.69 -6.85
C SER A 96 4.99 17.26 -7.08
N TYR A 97 6.04 16.49 -6.82
CA TYR A 97 7.42 16.91 -7.08
C TYR A 97 7.71 17.08 -8.57
N PHE A 98 6.91 16.48 -9.43
CA PHE A 98 7.10 16.49 -10.88
C PHE A 98 6.00 17.25 -11.62
N ALA A 99 5.06 17.79 -10.88
CA ALA A 99 3.92 18.50 -11.46
C ALA A 99 4.28 19.93 -11.89
#